data_ecee722bf10fd5be1aef1b84a831608e
#
_entry.id   ecee722bf10fd5be1aef1b84a831608e
#
_cell.length_a   1.000
_cell.length_b   1.000
_cell.length_c   1.000
_cell.angle_alpha   90.00
_cell.angle_beta   90.00
_cell.angle_gamma   90.00
#
_symmetry.space_group_name_H-M   'P 1'
#
loop_
_entity.id
_entity.type
_entity.pdbx_description
1 polymer ?
#
loop_
_entity_poly.entity_id
_entity_poly.type
_entity_poly.pdbx_seq_one_letter_code
_entity_poly.pdbx_strand_id
1 'polypeptide(L)'
;MVGSPQGSILSPLLSNIYLHEFDKFMEEYIQSFNKGTSRQTNPGYSRALISHGIKEARKVGYSMEDSYRRMNYVRYADDFIITIIGSKADAIEIKNKCSVFLNSMKLTLSEEKTLITNPKDKSVAFLGYLIQNSPYKIREYSRRYHGI
;
A
#
# COMPACT_ATOMS: atom_id res chain seq x y z
N MET A 1 32.51 7.02 -11.00
CA MET A 1 31.33 6.49 -11.71
C MET A 1 30.65 5.51 -10.76
N VAL A 2 29.40 5.73 -10.44
CA VAL A 2 28.64 4.86 -9.54
C VAL A 2 27.44 4.31 -10.35
N GLY A 3 27.36 2.99 -10.47
CA GLY A 3 26.27 2.31 -11.16
C GLY A 3 26.68 1.52 -12.41
N SER A 4 25.76 0.69 -12.93
CA SER A 4 25.93 -0.03 -14.20
C SER A 4 25.64 0.88 -15.39
N PRO A 5 26.25 0.64 -16.58
CA PRO A 5 25.96 1.42 -17.77
C PRO A 5 24.45 1.35 -18.10
N GLN A 6 23.85 2.51 -18.35
CA GLN A 6 22.44 2.59 -18.73
C GLN A 6 22.25 1.90 -20.11
N GLY A 7 21.27 0.97 -20.21
CA GLY A 7 21.00 0.19 -21.41
C GLY A 7 21.71 -1.15 -21.52
N SER A 8 22.47 -1.57 -20.50
CA SER A 8 23.02 -2.94 -20.45
C SER A 8 21.93 -3.98 -20.30
N ILE A 9 21.99 -5.09 -21.04
CA ILE A 9 21.06 -6.23 -20.93
C ILE A 9 21.05 -6.85 -19.53
N LEU A 10 22.18 -6.80 -18.83
CA LEU A 10 22.33 -7.34 -17.47
C LEU A 10 21.86 -6.38 -16.37
N SER A 11 21.71 -5.10 -16.67
CA SER A 11 21.37 -4.07 -15.69
C SER A 11 20.07 -4.38 -14.91
N PRO A 12 18.95 -4.74 -15.56
CA PRO A 12 17.72 -5.08 -14.85
C PRO A 12 17.85 -6.32 -13.95
N LEU A 13 18.63 -7.33 -14.38
CA LEU A 13 18.86 -8.54 -13.59
C LEU A 13 19.68 -8.22 -12.34
N LEU A 14 20.78 -7.49 -12.49
CA LEU A 14 21.64 -7.09 -11.37
C LEU A 14 20.89 -6.18 -10.39
N SER A 15 20.10 -5.25 -10.89
CA SER A 15 19.24 -4.39 -10.06
C SER A 15 18.25 -5.21 -9.23
N ASN A 16 17.59 -6.20 -9.85
CA ASN A 16 16.65 -7.06 -9.12
C ASN A 16 17.35 -7.93 -8.06
N ILE A 17 18.53 -8.48 -8.36
CA ILE A 17 19.32 -9.23 -7.37
C ILE A 17 19.69 -8.33 -6.20
N TYR A 18 20.15 -7.11 -6.48
CA TYR A 18 20.57 -6.17 -5.46
C TYR A 18 19.39 -5.71 -4.58
N LEU A 19 18.27 -5.36 -5.17
CA LEU A 19 17.06 -4.92 -4.46
C LEU A 19 16.30 -6.07 -3.77
N HIS A 20 16.67 -7.32 -4.02
CA HIS A 20 16.10 -8.47 -3.30
C HIS A 20 16.39 -8.40 -1.78
N GLU A 21 17.49 -7.78 -1.36
CA GLU A 21 17.74 -7.56 0.07
C GLU A 21 16.71 -6.58 0.68
N PHE A 22 16.28 -5.59 -0.09
CA PHE A 22 15.19 -4.71 0.33
C PHE A 22 13.85 -5.46 0.38
N ASP A 23 13.59 -6.38 -0.56
CA ASP A 23 12.38 -7.21 -0.53
C ASP A 23 12.32 -8.07 0.74
N LYS A 24 13.43 -8.72 1.14
CA LYS A 24 13.52 -9.49 2.39
C LYS A 24 13.24 -8.60 3.62
N PHE A 25 13.88 -7.43 3.69
CA PHE A 25 13.62 -6.47 4.75
C PHE A 25 12.14 -6.11 4.83
N MET A 26 11.48 -5.87 3.70
CA MET A 26 10.06 -5.56 3.65
C MET A 26 9.18 -6.72 4.08
N GLU A 27 9.52 -7.96 3.71
CA GLU A 27 8.78 -9.16 4.15
C GLU A 27 8.82 -9.34 5.67
N GLU A 28 10.00 -9.21 6.28
CA GLU A 28 10.16 -9.27 7.74
C GLU A 28 9.39 -8.14 8.42
N TYR A 29 9.47 -6.94 7.86
CA TYR A 29 8.78 -5.79 8.41
C TYR A 29 7.25 -5.91 8.31
N ILE A 30 6.72 -6.44 7.22
CA ILE A 30 5.29 -6.75 7.06
C ILE A 30 4.82 -7.72 8.14
N GLN A 31 5.57 -8.78 8.43
CA GLN A 31 5.23 -9.75 9.46
C GLN A 31 5.15 -9.08 10.85
N SER A 32 6.11 -8.20 11.16
CA SER A 32 6.13 -7.48 12.44
C SER A 32 5.05 -6.40 12.57
N PHE A 33 4.67 -5.77 11.46
CA PHE A 33 3.68 -4.71 11.41
C PHE A 33 2.24 -5.23 11.50
N ASN A 34 1.96 -6.37 10.87
CA ASN A 34 0.62 -6.93 10.77
C ASN A 34 0.11 -7.40 12.14
N LYS A 35 -1.09 -6.93 12.54
CA LYS A 35 -1.74 -7.26 13.81
C LYS A 35 -3.20 -7.62 13.62
N GLY A 36 -3.71 -8.49 14.51
CA GLY A 36 -5.11 -8.88 14.54
C GLY A 36 -5.53 -9.81 13.40
N THR A 37 -6.65 -10.49 13.53
CA THR A 37 -7.21 -11.42 12.53
C THR A 37 -8.30 -10.77 11.69
N SER A 38 -9.11 -9.90 12.30
CA SER A 38 -10.21 -9.20 11.64
C SER A 38 -10.32 -7.78 12.13
N ARG A 39 -10.80 -6.91 11.26
CA ARG A 39 -11.07 -5.51 11.59
C ARG A 39 -12.39 -5.41 12.36
N GLN A 40 -12.37 -4.74 13.50
CA GLN A 40 -13.58 -4.54 14.28
C GLN A 40 -14.54 -3.56 13.58
N THR A 41 -15.83 -3.85 13.70
CA THR A 41 -16.86 -2.95 13.21
C THR A 41 -16.92 -1.72 14.11
N ASN A 42 -16.94 -0.53 13.52
CA ASN A 42 -17.12 0.70 14.28
C ASN A 42 -18.48 0.66 15.01
N PRO A 43 -18.53 0.87 16.35
CA PRO A 43 -19.80 0.91 17.09
C PRO A 43 -20.82 1.89 16.50
N GLY A 44 -20.34 2.98 15.91
CA GLY A 44 -21.19 3.93 15.18
C GLY A 44 -21.84 3.34 13.92
N TYR A 45 -21.21 2.33 13.29
CA TYR A 45 -21.80 1.66 12.12
C TYR A 45 -23.10 0.95 12.48
N SER A 46 -23.10 0.17 13.54
CA SER A 46 -24.30 -0.55 14.00
C SER A 46 -25.42 0.41 14.38
N ARG A 47 -25.07 1.50 15.06
CA ARG A 47 -26.02 2.55 15.43
C ARG A 47 -26.60 3.25 14.19
N ALA A 48 -25.77 3.65 13.25
CA ALA A 48 -26.20 4.28 12.01
C ALA A 48 -27.05 3.32 11.13
N LEU A 49 -26.71 2.03 11.13
CA LEU A 49 -27.46 1.00 10.41
C LEU A 49 -28.91 0.89 10.91
N ILE A 50 -29.08 0.88 12.23
CA ILE A 50 -30.41 0.78 12.87
C ILE A 50 -31.22 2.08 12.66
N SER A 51 -30.58 3.25 12.82
CA SER A 51 -31.29 4.53 12.80
C SER A 51 -31.54 5.09 11.40
N HIS A 52 -30.61 4.91 10.46
CA HIS A 52 -30.60 5.61 9.17
C HIS A 52 -30.39 4.69 7.97
N GLY A 53 -30.28 3.38 8.20
CA GLY A 53 -30.11 2.39 7.17
C GLY A 53 -28.69 2.26 6.62
N ILE A 54 -28.51 1.34 5.66
CA ILE A 54 -27.20 0.87 5.18
C ILE A 54 -26.37 1.94 4.46
N LYS A 55 -27.01 2.93 3.83
CA LYS A 55 -26.30 4.01 3.12
C LYS A 55 -25.52 4.92 4.09
N GLU A 56 -26.16 5.29 5.18
CA GLU A 56 -25.53 6.14 6.23
C GLU A 56 -24.52 5.34 7.05
N ALA A 57 -24.81 4.09 7.39
CA ALA A 57 -23.89 3.23 8.08
C ALA A 57 -22.54 3.07 7.32
N ARG A 58 -22.58 2.98 5.99
CA ARG A 58 -21.37 2.89 5.15
C ARG A 58 -20.47 4.13 5.22
N LYS A 59 -21.03 5.30 5.52
CA LYS A 59 -20.25 6.55 5.68
C LYS A 59 -19.42 6.54 6.97
N VAL A 60 -19.88 5.84 8.00
CA VAL A 60 -19.18 5.75 9.29
C VAL A 60 -17.86 4.97 9.16
N GLY A 61 -17.79 4.01 8.22
CA GLY A 61 -16.57 3.25 7.95
C GLY A 61 -16.23 2.23 9.03
N TYR A 62 -15.03 1.68 8.93
CA TYR A 62 -14.49 0.73 9.91
C TYR A 62 -13.81 1.46 11.07
N SER A 63 -13.72 0.79 12.21
CA SER A 63 -12.91 1.27 13.32
C SER A 63 -11.45 1.45 12.89
N MET A 64 -10.82 2.53 13.33
CA MET A 64 -9.40 2.82 13.14
C MET A 64 -8.58 2.41 14.37
N GLU A 65 -9.04 1.40 15.10
CA GLU A 65 -8.33 0.89 16.28
C GLU A 65 -6.97 0.28 15.90
N ASP A 66 -6.02 0.44 16.81
CA ASP A 66 -4.67 -0.14 16.68
C ASP A 66 -4.62 -1.66 16.76
N SER A 67 -5.78 -2.30 17.02
CA SER A 67 -5.93 -3.76 17.13
C SER A 67 -5.80 -4.47 15.78
N TYR A 68 -5.99 -3.76 14.64
CA TYR A 68 -5.89 -4.33 13.32
C TYR A 68 -5.02 -3.45 12.41
N ARG A 69 -3.88 -3.99 12.02
CA ARG A 69 -2.92 -3.35 11.11
C ARG A 69 -2.56 -4.29 9.98
N ARG A 70 -2.45 -3.77 8.79
CA ARG A 70 -1.99 -4.50 7.59
C ARG A 70 -1.07 -3.64 6.77
N MET A 71 -0.05 -4.27 6.24
CA MET A 71 0.86 -3.68 5.27
C MET A 71 1.03 -4.66 4.11
N ASN A 72 1.02 -4.13 2.89
CA ASN A 72 1.38 -4.84 1.68
C ASN A 72 2.44 -4.04 0.94
N TYR A 73 3.32 -4.74 0.26
CA TYR A 73 4.41 -4.20 -0.53
C TYR A 73 4.41 -4.84 -1.91
N VAL A 74 4.60 -4.03 -2.93
CA VAL A 74 4.77 -4.46 -4.32
C VAL A 74 5.88 -3.64 -4.94
N ARG A 75 6.85 -4.29 -5.58
CA ARG A 75 7.93 -3.64 -6.33
C ARG A 75 7.93 -4.09 -7.79
N TYR A 76 8.22 -3.15 -8.65
CA TYR A 76 8.52 -3.38 -10.06
C TYR A 76 9.79 -2.61 -10.42
N ALA A 77 10.89 -3.32 -10.66
CA ALA A 77 12.23 -2.76 -10.80
C ALA A 77 12.62 -1.88 -9.60
N ASP A 78 12.84 -0.59 -9.80
CA ASP A 78 13.15 0.43 -8.79
C ASP A 78 11.91 1.14 -8.24
N ASP A 79 10.75 1.00 -8.88
CA ASP A 79 9.49 1.54 -8.39
C ASP A 79 8.82 0.59 -7.38
N PHE A 80 8.35 1.12 -6.26
CA PHE A 80 7.58 0.33 -5.29
C PHE A 80 6.44 1.11 -4.68
N ILE A 81 5.43 0.37 -4.21
CA ILE A 81 4.29 0.90 -3.49
C ILE A 81 4.07 0.10 -2.20
N ILE A 82 3.82 0.82 -1.12
CA ILE A 82 3.46 0.26 0.18
C ILE A 82 2.05 0.73 0.52
N THR A 83 1.15 -0.20 0.77
CA THR A 83 -0.21 0.12 1.23
C THR A 83 -0.37 -0.31 2.67
N ILE A 84 -0.98 0.54 3.49
CA ILE A 84 -1.18 0.26 4.91
C ILE A 84 -2.62 0.47 5.36
N ILE A 85 -3.03 -0.34 6.32
CA ILE A 85 -4.14 -0.05 7.22
C ILE A 85 -3.50 0.33 8.55
N GLY A 86 -3.45 1.63 8.83
CA GLY A 86 -2.77 2.22 9.97
C GLY A 86 -2.91 3.74 9.97
N SER A 87 -2.20 4.39 10.86
CA SER A 87 -2.18 5.84 11.00
C SER A 87 -1.23 6.51 9.99
N LYS A 88 -1.35 7.84 9.84
CA LYS A 88 -0.37 8.63 9.09
C LYS A 88 1.02 8.57 9.74
N ALA A 89 1.09 8.47 11.06
CA ALA A 89 2.36 8.33 11.79
C ALA A 89 3.06 7.02 11.41
N ASP A 90 2.32 5.91 11.29
CA ASP A 90 2.86 4.64 10.81
C ASP A 90 3.45 4.77 9.41
N ALA A 91 2.76 5.47 8.50
CA ALA A 91 3.26 5.68 7.13
C ALA A 91 4.58 6.48 7.12
N ILE A 92 4.71 7.47 7.99
CA ILE A 92 5.95 8.26 8.13
C ILE A 92 7.07 7.38 8.69
N GLU A 93 6.79 6.59 9.72
CA GLU A 93 7.76 5.67 10.31
C GLU A 93 8.26 4.65 9.27
N ILE A 94 7.35 4.06 8.48
CA ILE A 94 7.68 3.12 7.40
C ILE A 94 8.60 3.79 6.37
N LYS A 95 8.25 5.00 5.90
CA LYS A 95 9.08 5.76 4.97
C LYS A 95 10.49 5.97 5.51
N ASN A 96 10.62 6.36 6.78
CA ASN A 96 11.91 6.58 7.43
C ASN A 96 12.73 5.27 7.52
N LYS A 97 12.11 4.17 7.90
CA LYS A 97 12.78 2.85 7.97
C LYS A 97 13.25 2.39 6.59
N CYS A 98 12.43 2.56 5.55
CA CYS A 98 12.83 2.28 4.17
C CYS A 98 14.02 3.14 3.75
N SER A 99 14.01 4.43 4.06
CA SER A 99 15.14 5.35 3.76
C SER A 99 16.42 4.92 4.45
N VAL A 100 16.37 4.59 5.74
CA VAL A 100 17.53 4.12 6.50
C VAL A 100 18.09 2.82 5.92
N PHE A 101 17.22 1.85 5.61
CA PHE A 101 17.66 0.59 5.03
C PHE A 101 18.29 0.77 3.64
N LEU A 102 17.65 1.54 2.75
CA LEU A 102 18.18 1.82 1.42
C LEU A 102 19.53 2.56 1.50
N ASN A 103 19.68 3.50 2.43
CA ASN A 103 20.96 4.18 2.66
C ASN A 103 22.06 3.21 3.10
N SER A 104 21.77 2.18 3.88
CA SER A 104 22.74 1.13 4.24
C SER A 104 23.20 0.33 3.01
N MET A 105 22.33 0.20 2.01
CA MET A 105 22.63 -0.39 0.72
C MET A 105 23.29 0.60 -0.27
N LYS A 106 23.68 1.80 0.15
CA LYS A 106 24.23 2.87 -0.72
C LYS A 106 23.25 3.36 -1.79
N LEU A 107 21.93 3.20 -1.53
CA LEU A 107 20.85 3.73 -2.37
C LEU A 107 20.18 4.90 -1.66
N THR A 108 19.73 5.87 -2.42
CA THR A 108 19.02 7.04 -1.89
C THR A 108 17.56 7.03 -2.34
N LEU A 109 16.66 7.14 -1.37
CA LEU A 109 15.24 7.30 -1.67
C LEU A 109 14.98 8.73 -2.18
N SER A 110 14.30 8.84 -3.34
CA SER A 110 13.94 10.15 -3.87
C SER A 110 12.80 10.76 -3.04
N GLU A 111 13.10 11.80 -2.28
CA GLU A 111 12.12 12.50 -1.44
C GLU A 111 10.98 13.13 -2.25
N GLU A 112 11.30 13.67 -3.43
CA GLU A 112 10.33 14.32 -4.31
C GLU A 112 9.32 13.32 -4.89
N LYS A 113 9.75 12.09 -5.18
CA LYS A 113 8.91 11.04 -5.77
C LYS A 113 8.23 10.18 -4.72
N THR A 114 8.74 10.13 -3.49
CA THR A 114 8.19 9.28 -2.42
C THR A 114 7.15 10.03 -1.62
N LEU A 115 5.90 9.86 -1.98
CA LEU A 115 4.76 10.56 -1.41
C LEU A 115 3.96 9.65 -0.47
N ILE A 116 3.47 10.22 0.63
CA ILE A 116 2.47 9.59 1.51
C ILE A 116 1.11 10.16 1.13
N THR A 117 0.22 9.32 0.63
CA THR A 117 -1.07 9.74 0.11
C THR A 117 -2.19 8.91 0.73
N ASN A 118 -3.26 9.56 1.17
CA ASN A 118 -4.49 8.87 1.55
C ASN A 118 -5.34 8.64 0.27
N PRO A 119 -5.60 7.39 -0.12
CA PRO A 119 -6.34 7.10 -1.36
C PRO A 119 -7.82 7.52 -1.34
N LYS A 120 -8.35 7.96 -0.20
CA LYS A 120 -9.69 8.57 -0.11
C LYS A 120 -9.71 10.01 -0.61
N ASP A 121 -8.59 10.72 -0.42
CA ASP A 121 -8.50 12.15 -0.70
C ASP A 121 -7.87 12.41 -2.07
N LYS A 122 -6.92 11.58 -2.46
CA LYS A 122 -6.16 11.76 -3.72
C LYS A 122 -5.76 10.42 -4.31
N SER A 123 -5.79 10.32 -5.64
CA SER A 123 -5.27 9.14 -6.36
C SER A 123 -3.74 9.05 -6.28
N VAL A 124 -3.23 7.83 -6.28
CA VAL A 124 -1.81 7.50 -6.30
C VAL A 124 -1.44 6.97 -7.67
N ALA A 125 -0.47 7.59 -8.33
CA ALA A 125 0.06 7.09 -9.59
C ALA A 125 1.11 5.99 -9.33
N PHE A 126 0.96 4.84 -9.97
CA PHE A 126 1.92 3.74 -9.92
C PHE A 126 1.93 2.99 -11.26
N LEU A 127 3.08 2.88 -11.89
CA LEU A 127 3.29 2.21 -13.20
C LEU A 127 2.31 2.65 -14.30
N GLY A 128 2.00 3.94 -14.36
CA GLY A 128 1.05 4.49 -15.34
C GLY A 128 -0.43 4.33 -14.99
N TYR A 129 -0.74 3.70 -13.86
CA TYR A 129 -2.11 3.54 -13.35
C TYR A 129 -2.40 4.52 -12.21
N LEU A 130 -3.66 4.93 -12.09
CA LEU A 130 -4.15 5.72 -10.96
C LEU A 130 -4.90 4.81 -9.99
N ILE A 131 -4.37 4.70 -8.78
CA ILE A 131 -4.97 3.92 -7.67
C ILE A 131 -5.72 4.89 -6.77
N GLN A 132 -7.01 4.64 -6.56
CA GLN A 132 -7.84 5.43 -5.65
C GLN A 132 -8.87 4.55 -4.96
N ASN A 133 -9.34 4.99 -3.80
CA ASN A 133 -10.46 4.34 -3.14
C ASN A 133 -11.75 4.78 -3.84
N SER A 134 -12.34 3.87 -4.64
CA SER A 134 -13.63 4.14 -5.30
C SER A 134 -14.78 3.83 -4.33
N PRO A 135 -15.71 4.77 -4.10
CA PRO A 135 -16.94 4.50 -3.36
C PRO A 135 -17.90 3.59 -4.14
N TYR A 136 -17.66 3.40 -5.42
CA TYR A 136 -18.50 2.58 -6.28
C TYR A 136 -18.02 1.13 -6.28
N LYS A 137 -18.89 0.20 -5.84
CA LYS A 137 -18.64 -1.21 -6.07
C LYS A 137 -18.73 -1.45 -7.59
N ILE A 138 -17.64 -1.87 -8.21
CA ILE A 138 -17.67 -2.46 -9.54
C ILE A 138 -18.44 -3.78 -9.40
N ARG A 139 -19.75 -3.75 -9.65
CA ARG A 139 -20.62 -4.93 -9.59
C ARG A 139 -20.94 -5.54 -10.95
N GLU A 140 -20.37 -5.04 -12.05
CA GLU A 140 -20.92 -5.32 -13.37
C GLU A 140 -20.10 -6.22 -14.28
N TYR A 141 -18.96 -6.76 -13.88
CA TYR A 141 -18.17 -7.60 -14.79
C TYR A 141 -18.38 -9.10 -14.67
N SER A 142 -19.17 -9.61 -13.74
CA SER A 142 -19.38 -11.05 -13.57
C SER A 142 -20.68 -11.61 -14.18
N ARG A 143 -21.46 -10.81 -14.91
CA ARG A 143 -22.76 -11.26 -15.48
C ARG A 143 -22.83 -11.42 -17.00
N ARG A 144 -21.73 -11.26 -17.73
CA ARG A 144 -21.76 -11.35 -19.21
C ARG A 144 -21.09 -12.58 -19.83
N TYR A 145 -20.80 -13.61 -19.06
CA TYR A 145 -20.24 -14.86 -19.61
C TYR A 145 -21.04 -16.11 -19.24
N HIS A 146 -22.38 -16.04 -19.28
CA HIS A 146 -23.19 -17.23 -19.33
C HIS A 146 -24.27 -17.02 -20.40
N GLY A 147 -23.87 -17.31 -21.63
CA GLY A 147 -24.76 -17.31 -22.76
C GLY A 147 -24.01 -17.62 -24.04
N ILE A 148 -23.59 -18.84 -24.24
CA ILE A 148 -23.63 -19.63 -25.46
C ILE A 148 -23.79 -21.08 -25.01
#